data_aaa739dc086e61b7238fd6b26872027c
#
_entry.id   aaa739dc086e61b7238fd6b26872027c
#
_cell.length_a   1.000
_cell.length_b   1.000
_cell.length_c   1.000
_cell.angle_alpha   90.00
_cell.angle_beta   90.00
_cell.angle_gamma   90.00
#
_symmetry.space_group_name_H-M   'P 1'
#
loop_
_entity.id
_entity.type
_entity.pdbx_description
1 polymer ?
#
loop_
_entity_poly.entity_id
_entity_poly.type
_entity_poly.pdbx_seq_one_letter_code
_entity_poly.pdbx_strand_id
1 'polypeptide(L)'
;MPKDKDNDPRPRHVAIIMDGNGRWAKAQGRPRLFGHHEGARRVREIVESCPELGVKYLTIFAFSTENWKRTQVEVSGLMGLFKKYLLTEIKDLCDNGVRVRFIGDRQRLEPAIISLMNELEVITKDNSKLNLTIALNYGGRDEVFRATKRLAQDVADGKLHPAAINEETLPKYLDTLFLPDPDLVIRTSGEARVSGFLLWQSAYAEYEFIDTLWPDFTPDIFEHVLRNYCKRERRFGAVTP
;
A
#
# COMPACT_ATOMS: atom_id res chain seq x y z
N MET A 1 -17.22 -8.48 13.97
CA MET A 1 -16.16 -8.92 13.03
C MET A 1 -16.20 -10.42 12.90
N PRO A 2 -16.29 -11.01 11.69
CA PRO A 2 -16.22 -12.45 11.54
C PRO A 2 -14.79 -12.90 11.89
N LYS A 3 -14.68 -13.75 12.88
CA LYS A 3 -13.43 -14.49 13.16
C LYS A 3 -13.21 -15.45 11.99
N ASP A 4 -12.35 -15.08 11.05
CA ASP A 4 -11.83 -16.07 10.09
C ASP A 4 -11.03 -17.11 10.89
N LYS A 5 -11.49 -18.34 10.79
CA LYS A 5 -10.98 -19.51 11.51
C LYS A 5 -9.69 -20.07 10.89
N ASP A 6 -8.84 -19.25 10.33
CA ASP A 6 -7.50 -19.69 9.95
C ASP A 6 -6.58 -19.43 11.14
N ASN A 7 -6.17 -20.51 11.78
CA ASN A 7 -5.24 -20.56 12.91
C ASN A 7 -3.79 -20.26 12.46
N ASP A 8 -3.63 -19.52 11.35
CA ASP A 8 -2.33 -19.13 10.78
C ASP A 8 -1.85 -17.83 11.45
N PRO A 9 -0.73 -17.85 12.19
CA PRO A 9 -0.20 -16.67 12.87
C PRO A 9 0.39 -15.64 11.92
N ARG A 10 0.50 -15.95 10.62
CA ARG A 10 1.12 -15.05 9.63
C ARG A 10 0.20 -13.87 9.30
N PRO A 11 0.77 -12.66 9.05
CA PRO A 11 -0.04 -11.53 8.64
C PRO A 11 -0.64 -11.80 7.26
N ARG A 12 -1.95 -11.65 7.17
CA ARG A 12 -2.70 -11.84 5.92
C ARG A 12 -2.56 -10.64 4.99
N HIS A 13 -2.55 -9.43 5.57
CA HIS A 13 -2.37 -8.17 4.87
C HIS A 13 -1.16 -7.41 5.41
N VAL A 14 -0.18 -7.19 4.55
CA VAL A 14 1.03 -6.40 4.85
C VAL A 14 0.99 -5.10 4.05
N ALA A 15 1.26 -3.99 4.71
CA ALA A 15 1.37 -2.68 4.09
C ALA A 15 2.81 -2.15 4.23
N ILE A 16 3.43 -1.63 3.15
CA ILE A 16 4.85 -1.26 3.14
C ILE A 16 5.03 0.21 2.72
N ILE A 17 5.70 0.98 3.58
CA ILE A 17 6.23 2.31 3.26
C ILE A 17 7.67 2.15 2.78
N MET A 18 7.86 2.28 1.48
CA MET A 18 9.13 2.04 0.76
C MET A 18 10.05 3.27 0.84
N ASP A 19 10.65 3.49 2.00
CA ASP A 19 11.51 4.65 2.23
C ASP A 19 13.00 4.32 2.12
N GLY A 20 13.82 5.34 1.80
CA GLY A 20 15.27 5.23 1.73
C GLY A 20 15.88 5.22 0.34
N ASN A 21 15.11 5.15 -0.75
CA ASN A 21 15.61 5.11 -2.13
C ASN A 21 16.65 6.20 -2.42
N GLY A 22 16.33 7.46 -2.05
CA GLY A 22 17.23 8.59 -2.31
C GLY A 22 18.50 8.56 -1.45
N ARG A 23 18.43 8.09 -0.19
CA ARG A 23 19.58 7.92 0.69
C ARG A 23 20.52 6.83 0.18
N TRP A 24 19.94 5.73 -0.25
CA TRP A 24 20.66 4.61 -0.86
C TRP A 24 21.45 5.05 -2.11
N ALA A 25 20.83 5.76 -3.04
CA ALA A 25 21.51 6.29 -4.22
C ALA A 25 22.63 7.27 -3.85
N LYS A 26 22.37 8.18 -2.91
CA LYS A 26 23.37 9.16 -2.43
C LYS A 26 24.58 8.47 -1.82
N ALA A 27 24.39 7.42 -1.04
CA ALA A 27 25.50 6.64 -0.44
C ALA A 27 26.42 6.01 -1.51
N GLN A 28 25.92 5.80 -2.73
CA GLN A 28 26.67 5.27 -3.87
C GLN A 28 27.12 6.35 -4.85
N GLY A 29 27.00 7.64 -4.51
CA GLY A 29 27.33 8.74 -5.41
C GLY A 29 26.42 8.82 -6.67
N ARG A 30 25.22 8.25 -6.62
CA ARG A 30 24.26 8.20 -7.73
C ARG A 30 23.12 9.22 -7.56
N PRO A 31 22.49 9.64 -8.67
CA PRO A 31 21.28 10.48 -8.61
C PRO A 31 20.13 9.78 -7.87
N ARG A 32 19.27 10.55 -7.19
CA ARG A 32 18.12 10.01 -6.42
C ARG A 32 17.22 9.07 -7.25
N LEU A 33 17.00 9.39 -8.53
CA LEU A 33 16.17 8.60 -9.44
C LEU A 33 16.71 7.18 -9.66
N PHE A 34 18.04 6.99 -9.60
CA PHE A 34 18.67 5.68 -9.67
C PHE A 34 18.21 4.78 -8.49
N GLY A 35 18.13 5.33 -7.27
CA GLY A 35 17.62 4.58 -6.13
C GLY A 35 16.14 4.20 -6.27
N HIS A 36 15.33 5.06 -6.87
CA HIS A 36 13.93 4.71 -7.17
C HIS A 36 13.81 3.62 -8.23
N HIS A 37 14.70 3.58 -9.21
CA HIS A 37 14.76 2.49 -10.19
C HIS A 37 15.11 1.15 -9.54
N GLU A 38 16.11 1.12 -8.66
CA GLU A 38 16.45 -0.10 -7.91
C GLU A 38 15.33 -0.49 -6.93
N GLY A 39 14.69 0.50 -6.31
CA GLY A 39 13.51 0.26 -5.47
C GLY A 39 12.33 -0.35 -6.23
N ALA A 40 12.14 0.00 -7.51
CA ALA A 40 11.11 -0.63 -8.34
C ALA A 40 11.43 -2.13 -8.61
N ARG A 41 12.70 -2.48 -8.85
CA ARG A 41 13.13 -3.89 -8.94
C ARG A 41 12.84 -4.65 -7.65
N ARG A 42 13.10 -4.03 -6.50
CA ARG A 42 12.82 -4.62 -5.19
C ARG A 42 11.32 -4.88 -4.99
N VAL A 43 10.44 -4.00 -5.48
CA VAL A 43 9.00 -4.25 -5.45
C VAL A 43 8.66 -5.59 -6.08
N ARG A 44 9.21 -5.87 -7.26
CA ARG A 44 8.98 -7.14 -7.97
C ARG A 44 9.35 -8.34 -7.11
N GLU A 45 10.56 -8.36 -6.55
CA GLU A 45 11.05 -9.48 -5.74
C GLU A 45 10.19 -9.71 -4.48
N ILE A 46 9.76 -8.64 -3.82
CA ILE A 46 8.85 -8.74 -2.66
C ILE A 46 7.47 -9.26 -3.08
N VAL A 47 6.91 -8.77 -4.18
CA VAL A 47 5.61 -9.25 -4.69
C VAL A 47 5.68 -10.74 -5.04
N GLU A 48 6.74 -11.18 -5.72
CA GLU A 48 6.96 -12.58 -6.10
C GLU A 48 7.11 -13.49 -4.86
N SER A 49 7.68 -13.01 -3.76
CA SER A 49 7.84 -13.79 -2.52
C SER A 49 6.56 -13.90 -1.68
N CYS A 50 5.59 -12.99 -1.83
CA CYS A 50 4.40 -12.93 -0.98
C CYS A 50 3.59 -14.25 -0.91
N PRO A 51 3.28 -14.94 -2.03
CA PRO A 51 2.49 -16.16 -1.99
C PRO A 51 3.13 -17.28 -1.16
N GLU A 52 4.45 -17.48 -1.30
CA GLU A 52 5.20 -18.49 -0.55
C GLU A 52 5.28 -18.15 0.94
N LEU A 53 5.36 -16.86 1.27
CA LEU A 53 5.36 -16.36 2.64
C LEU A 53 3.96 -16.30 3.27
N GLY A 54 2.90 -16.64 2.53
CA GLY A 54 1.53 -16.67 3.03
C GLY A 54 0.81 -15.32 3.07
N VAL A 55 1.41 -14.27 2.51
CA VAL A 55 0.80 -12.94 2.40
C VAL A 55 -0.23 -12.95 1.27
N LYS A 56 -1.49 -12.65 1.60
CA LYS A 56 -2.60 -12.65 0.64
C LYS A 56 -2.90 -11.25 0.07
N TYR A 57 -2.57 -10.21 0.84
CA TYR A 57 -2.75 -8.80 0.47
C TYR A 57 -1.47 -8.05 0.73
N LEU A 58 -0.98 -7.33 -0.26
CA LEU A 58 0.17 -6.44 -0.14
C LEU A 58 -0.25 -5.04 -0.58
N THR A 59 -0.09 -4.04 0.30
CA THR A 59 -0.28 -2.63 -0.07
C THR A 59 1.06 -1.91 -0.02
N ILE A 60 1.45 -1.26 -1.11
CA ILE A 60 2.71 -0.51 -1.20
C ILE A 60 2.46 0.99 -1.39
N PHE A 61 3.24 1.83 -0.69
CA PHE A 61 3.15 3.29 -0.77
C PHE A 61 4.09 3.81 -1.86
N ALA A 62 3.58 3.97 -3.09
CA ALA A 62 4.38 4.35 -4.24
C ALA A 62 4.59 5.87 -4.35
N PHE A 63 3.55 6.68 -4.10
CA PHE A 63 3.63 8.14 -4.19
C PHE A 63 2.58 8.80 -3.29
N SER A 64 3.04 9.64 -2.34
CA SER A 64 2.13 10.36 -1.45
C SER A 64 1.68 11.70 -2.03
N THR A 65 0.55 12.23 -1.51
CA THR A 65 0.08 13.60 -1.84
C THR A 65 1.10 14.67 -1.49
N GLU A 66 1.95 14.45 -0.48
CA GLU A 66 3.01 15.36 -0.08
C GLU A 66 4.18 15.38 -1.07
N ASN A 67 4.37 14.32 -1.85
CA ASN A 67 5.48 14.24 -2.82
C ASN A 67 5.34 15.25 -3.97
N TRP A 68 4.16 15.80 -4.22
CA TRP A 68 3.98 16.91 -5.16
C TRP A 68 4.73 18.18 -4.79
N LYS A 69 5.15 18.31 -3.52
CA LYS A 69 5.98 19.44 -3.03
C LYS A 69 7.47 19.31 -3.43
N ARG A 70 7.87 18.18 -3.98
CA ARG A 70 9.23 17.96 -4.49
C ARG A 70 9.48 18.79 -5.76
N THR A 71 10.75 18.84 -6.19
CA THR A 71 11.08 19.53 -7.45
C THR A 71 10.33 18.91 -8.64
N GLN A 72 9.97 19.75 -9.62
CA GLN A 72 9.28 19.28 -10.84
C GLN A 72 10.06 18.17 -11.56
N VAL A 73 11.39 18.28 -11.58
CA VAL A 73 12.29 17.26 -12.19
C VAL A 73 12.14 15.91 -11.48
N GLU A 74 12.13 15.90 -10.14
CA GLU A 74 11.96 14.67 -9.36
C GLU A 74 10.56 14.07 -9.58
N VAL A 75 9.51 14.90 -9.52
CA VAL A 75 8.12 14.45 -9.74
C VAL A 75 7.95 13.85 -11.13
N SER A 76 8.40 14.55 -12.19
CA SER A 76 8.31 14.05 -13.57
C SER A 76 9.11 12.77 -13.76
N GLY A 77 10.29 12.67 -13.15
CA GLY A 77 11.10 11.46 -13.18
C GLY A 77 10.41 10.26 -12.50
N LEU A 78 9.77 10.49 -11.35
CA LEU A 78 9.01 9.45 -10.64
C LEU A 78 7.77 9.01 -11.43
N MET A 79 7.00 9.94 -12.03
CA MET A 79 5.85 9.60 -12.85
C MET A 79 6.25 8.85 -14.11
N GLY A 80 7.38 9.24 -14.76
CA GLY A 80 7.94 8.51 -15.91
C GLY A 80 8.39 7.09 -15.53
N LEU A 81 9.05 6.92 -14.38
CA LEU A 81 9.43 5.61 -13.85
C LEU A 81 8.20 4.75 -13.55
N PHE A 82 7.19 5.33 -12.91
CA PHE A 82 5.94 4.65 -12.60
C PHE A 82 5.23 4.18 -13.89
N LYS A 83 5.10 5.06 -14.89
CA LYS A 83 4.54 4.71 -16.20
C LYS A 83 5.30 3.56 -16.86
N LYS A 84 6.63 3.61 -16.85
CA LYS A 84 7.47 2.52 -17.36
C LYS A 84 7.19 1.22 -16.61
N TYR A 85 7.12 1.27 -15.27
CA TYR A 85 6.84 0.10 -14.44
C TYR A 85 5.46 -0.52 -14.74
N LEU A 86 4.42 0.30 -14.91
CA LEU A 86 3.10 -0.18 -15.32
C LEU A 86 3.12 -0.89 -16.68
N LEU A 87 3.95 -0.43 -17.62
CA LEU A 87 4.02 -0.99 -18.96
C LEU A 87 4.83 -2.30 -19.04
N THR A 88 5.87 -2.44 -18.22
CA THR A 88 6.84 -3.54 -18.39
C THR A 88 6.75 -4.59 -17.28
N GLU A 89 6.74 -4.16 -16.01
CA GLU A 89 6.91 -5.08 -14.89
C GLU A 89 5.58 -5.65 -14.39
N ILE A 90 4.53 -4.82 -14.36
CA ILE A 90 3.25 -5.27 -13.81
C ILE A 90 2.59 -6.29 -14.73
N LYS A 91 2.81 -6.22 -16.04
CA LYS A 91 2.26 -7.22 -16.96
C LYS A 91 2.78 -8.63 -16.63
N ASP A 92 4.08 -8.75 -16.36
CA ASP A 92 4.68 -10.03 -15.95
C ASP A 92 4.10 -10.53 -14.61
N LEU A 93 3.84 -9.62 -13.66
CA LEU A 93 3.18 -9.97 -12.39
C LEU A 93 1.73 -10.42 -12.60
N CYS A 94 1.02 -9.84 -13.58
CA CYS A 94 -0.33 -10.25 -13.95
C CYS A 94 -0.37 -11.70 -14.43
N ASP A 95 0.56 -12.09 -15.28
CA ASP A 95 0.67 -13.46 -15.81
C ASP A 95 0.99 -14.47 -14.70
N ASN A 96 1.57 -14.01 -13.58
CA ASN A 96 1.85 -14.77 -12.38
C ASN A 96 0.66 -14.89 -11.39
N GLY A 97 -0.52 -14.42 -11.74
CA GLY A 97 -1.75 -14.54 -10.94
C GLY A 97 -1.91 -13.45 -9.86
N VAL A 98 -1.21 -12.31 -10.00
CA VAL A 98 -1.34 -11.15 -9.12
C VAL A 98 -2.52 -10.29 -9.56
N ARG A 99 -3.45 -10.00 -8.65
CA ARG A 99 -4.52 -9.02 -8.86
C ARG A 99 -4.04 -7.64 -8.45
N VAL A 100 -4.05 -6.69 -9.38
CA VAL A 100 -3.57 -5.31 -9.14
C VAL A 100 -4.75 -4.36 -8.93
N ARG A 101 -4.63 -3.48 -7.94
CA ARG A 101 -5.57 -2.38 -7.67
C ARG A 101 -4.81 -1.12 -7.28
N PHE A 102 -5.46 0.02 -7.43
CA PHE A 102 -4.90 1.32 -7.07
C PHE A 102 -5.80 2.08 -6.11
N ILE A 103 -5.18 2.73 -5.13
CA ILE A 103 -5.83 3.67 -4.21
C ILE A 103 -5.16 5.05 -4.30
N GLY A 104 -5.92 6.11 -4.03
CA GLY A 104 -5.49 7.50 -4.10
C GLY A 104 -6.27 8.31 -5.13
N ASP A 105 -6.04 9.63 -5.14
CA ASP A 105 -6.76 10.55 -6.01
C ASP A 105 -6.20 10.52 -7.44
N ARG A 106 -7.03 10.15 -8.41
CA ARG A 106 -6.65 10.10 -9.84
C ARG A 106 -6.65 11.47 -10.53
N GLN A 107 -7.28 12.50 -9.95
CA GLN A 107 -7.49 13.80 -10.62
C GLN A 107 -6.21 14.53 -11.01
N ARG A 108 -5.09 14.31 -10.29
CA ARG A 108 -3.79 14.95 -10.55
C ARG A 108 -2.86 14.14 -11.44
N LEU A 109 -3.25 12.92 -11.79
CA LEU A 109 -2.42 12.03 -12.60
C LEU A 109 -2.64 12.31 -14.09
N GLU A 110 -1.60 12.08 -14.89
CA GLU A 110 -1.69 12.16 -16.35
C GLU A 110 -2.72 11.15 -16.89
N PRO A 111 -3.56 11.53 -17.88
CA PRO A 111 -4.56 10.63 -18.48
C PRO A 111 -3.98 9.28 -18.94
N ALA A 112 -2.75 9.28 -19.47
CA ALA A 112 -2.07 8.06 -19.88
C ALA A 112 -1.79 7.10 -18.73
N ILE A 113 -1.43 7.60 -17.54
CA ILE A 113 -1.23 6.79 -16.33
C ILE A 113 -2.58 6.22 -15.87
N ILE A 114 -3.63 7.04 -15.84
CA ILE A 114 -4.98 6.60 -15.46
C ILE A 114 -5.47 5.48 -16.38
N SER A 115 -5.25 5.61 -17.70
CA SER A 115 -5.61 4.57 -18.67
C SER A 115 -4.92 3.25 -18.39
N LEU A 116 -3.60 3.27 -18.13
CA LEU A 116 -2.83 2.08 -17.79
C LEU A 116 -3.28 1.44 -16.46
N MET A 117 -3.59 2.26 -15.45
CA MET A 117 -4.13 1.77 -14.19
C MET A 117 -5.46 1.02 -14.41
N ASN A 118 -6.39 1.62 -15.15
CA ASN A 118 -7.69 1.01 -15.47
C ASN A 118 -7.53 -0.30 -16.26
N GLU A 119 -6.65 -0.32 -17.25
CA GLU A 119 -6.34 -1.52 -18.04
C GLU A 119 -5.84 -2.66 -17.15
N LEU A 120 -4.87 -2.38 -16.26
CA LEU A 120 -4.31 -3.35 -15.34
C LEU A 120 -5.35 -3.88 -14.35
N GLU A 121 -6.20 -3.03 -13.79
CA GLU A 121 -7.29 -3.45 -12.90
C GLU A 121 -8.25 -4.40 -13.62
N VAL A 122 -8.53 -4.16 -14.92
CA VAL A 122 -9.42 -5.01 -15.73
C VAL A 122 -8.79 -6.34 -16.06
N ILE A 123 -7.54 -6.36 -16.57
CA ILE A 123 -6.89 -7.60 -17.02
C ILE A 123 -6.55 -8.53 -15.86
N THR A 124 -6.37 -7.99 -14.63
CA THR A 124 -5.99 -8.77 -13.45
C THR A 124 -7.15 -9.09 -12.52
N LYS A 125 -8.38 -8.69 -12.85
CA LYS A 125 -9.54 -8.76 -11.95
C LYS A 125 -9.85 -10.17 -11.42
N ASP A 126 -9.54 -11.19 -12.22
CA ASP A 126 -9.83 -12.60 -11.91
C ASP A 126 -8.64 -13.33 -11.26
N ASN A 127 -7.50 -12.65 -11.11
CA ASN A 127 -6.33 -13.19 -10.44
C ASN A 127 -6.55 -13.26 -8.91
N SER A 128 -5.95 -14.26 -8.26
CA SER A 128 -6.23 -14.59 -6.85
C SER A 128 -5.04 -15.02 -6.01
N LYS A 129 -3.83 -15.19 -6.60
CA LYS A 129 -2.65 -15.62 -5.82
C LYS A 129 -2.21 -14.56 -4.82
N LEU A 130 -2.22 -13.28 -5.24
CA LEU A 130 -1.89 -12.13 -4.41
C LEU A 130 -2.77 -10.95 -4.81
N ASN A 131 -3.29 -10.20 -3.85
CA ASN A 131 -3.92 -8.90 -4.08
C ASN A 131 -2.89 -7.80 -3.81
N LEU A 132 -2.34 -7.20 -4.87
CA LEU A 132 -1.42 -6.08 -4.81
C LEU A 132 -2.20 -4.77 -4.92
N THR A 133 -2.11 -3.92 -3.91
CA THR A 133 -2.67 -2.56 -3.92
C THR A 133 -1.54 -1.54 -3.96
N ILE A 134 -1.59 -0.63 -4.92
CA ILE A 134 -0.59 0.42 -5.11
C ILE A 134 -1.20 1.75 -4.72
N ALA A 135 -0.71 2.36 -3.63
CA ALA A 135 -1.11 3.68 -3.20
C ALA A 135 -0.33 4.74 -4.00
N LEU A 136 -1.02 5.34 -4.99
CA LEU A 136 -0.47 6.35 -5.90
C LEU A 136 -1.24 7.66 -5.74
N ASN A 137 -0.52 8.77 -5.53
CA ASN A 137 -1.13 10.05 -5.17
C ASN A 137 -2.09 9.90 -3.97
N TYR A 138 -1.63 9.15 -2.98
CA TYR A 138 -2.41 8.78 -1.81
C TYR A 138 -1.98 9.58 -0.58
N GLY A 139 -2.94 9.90 0.27
CA GLY A 139 -2.76 10.44 1.61
C GLY A 139 -3.97 10.11 2.46
N GLY A 140 -3.78 9.52 3.65
CA GLY A 140 -4.91 9.04 4.46
C GLY A 140 -5.83 10.17 4.95
N ARG A 141 -5.29 11.38 5.20
CA ARG A 141 -6.15 12.55 5.50
C ARG A 141 -6.98 12.96 4.28
N ASP A 142 -6.39 12.96 3.08
CA ASP A 142 -7.08 13.24 1.83
C ASP A 142 -8.16 12.17 1.57
N GLU A 143 -7.84 10.89 1.74
CA GLU A 143 -8.79 9.80 1.58
C GLU A 143 -10.01 9.96 2.49
N VAL A 144 -9.79 10.18 3.80
CA VAL A 144 -10.87 10.40 4.77
C VAL A 144 -11.70 11.63 4.40
N PHE A 145 -11.05 12.72 3.97
CA PHE A 145 -11.77 13.92 3.50
C PHE A 145 -12.64 13.62 2.28
N ARG A 146 -12.11 12.91 1.26
CA ARG A 146 -12.87 12.53 0.06
C ARG A 146 -14.03 11.58 0.41
N ALA A 147 -13.79 10.61 1.30
CA ALA A 147 -14.81 9.70 1.79
C ALA A 147 -15.92 10.44 2.53
N THR A 148 -15.58 11.35 3.44
CA THR A 148 -16.55 12.20 4.17
C THR A 148 -17.39 13.04 3.22
N LYS A 149 -16.78 13.62 2.18
CA LYS A 149 -17.51 14.40 1.17
C LYS A 149 -18.52 13.57 0.41
N ARG A 150 -18.16 12.33 -0.01
CA ARG A 150 -19.09 11.39 -0.67
C ARG A 150 -20.23 10.98 0.26
N LEU A 151 -19.94 10.68 1.52
CA LEU A 151 -20.92 10.35 2.53
C LEU A 151 -21.90 11.50 2.76
N ALA A 152 -21.41 12.74 2.91
CA ALA A 152 -22.24 13.91 3.07
C ALA A 152 -23.15 14.16 1.84
N GLN A 153 -22.64 13.90 0.64
CA GLN A 153 -23.43 13.99 -0.59
C GLN A 153 -24.58 12.98 -0.59
N ASP A 154 -24.31 11.71 -0.20
CA ASP A 154 -25.37 10.69 -0.12
C ASP A 154 -26.43 11.02 0.93
N VAL A 155 -26.05 11.69 2.02
CA VAL A 155 -27.03 12.23 2.98
C VAL A 155 -27.88 13.34 2.35
N ALA A 156 -27.25 14.29 1.65
CA ALA A 156 -27.94 15.39 0.98
C ALA A 156 -28.89 14.88 -0.12
N ASP A 157 -28.50 13.82 -0.83
CA ASP A 157 -29.31 13.17 -1.88
C ASP A 157 -30.42 12.26 -1.30
N GLY A 158 -30.52 12.12 0.03
CA GLY A 158 -31.51 11.25 0.69
C GLY A 158 -31.22 9.74 0.57
N LYS A 159 -30.04 9.34 0.08
CA LYS A 159 -29.62 7.95 -0.05
C LYS A 159 -29.19 7.34 1.29
N LEU A 160 -28.76 8.18 2.24
CA LEU A 160 -28.33 7.79 3.57
C LEU A 160 -28.95 8.71 4.61
N HIS A 161 -29.64 8.13 5.61
CA HIS A 161 -30.16 8.90 6.73
C HIS A 161 -29.05 9.14 7.78
N PRO A 162 -28.87 10.37 8.34
CA PRO A 162 -27.82 10.66 9.33
C PRO A 162 -27.80 9.71 10.53
N ALA A 163 -28.97 9.28 11.01
CA ALA A 163 -29.07 8.33 12.14
C ALA A 163 -28.58 6.91 11.81
N ALA A 164 -28.38 6.57 10.53
CA ALA A 164 -27.81 5.28 10.11
C ALA A 164 -26.27 5.29 10.02
N ILE A 165 -25.65 6.46 10.23
CA ILE A 165 -24.19 6.59 10.20
C ILE A 165 -23.62 5.98 11.50
N ASN A 166 -22.70 5.03 11.34
CA ASN A 166 -21.98 4.35 12.41
C ASN A 166 -20.54 4.08 12.01
N GLU A 167 -19.75 3.39 12.86
CA GLU A 167 -18.34 3.09 12.59
C GLU A 167 -18.13 2.25 11.31
N GLU A 168 -19.11 1.45 10.90
CA GLU A 168 -19.04 0.62 9.69
C GLU A 168 -19.41 1.41 8.41
N THR A 169 -19.89 2.63 8.57
CA THR A 169 -20.33 3.44 7.42
C THR A 169 -19.15 4.05 6.66
N LEU A 170 -18.21 4.69 7.37
CA LEU A 170 -17.06 5.36 6.74
C LEU A 170 -16.19 4.41 5.89
N PRO A 171 -15.86 3.17 6.35
CA PRO A 171 -15.08 2.22 5.55
C PRO A 171 -15.65 1.94 4.16
N LYS A 172 -16.97 2.01 3.97
CA LYS A 172 -17.63 1.81 2.67
C LYS A 172 -17.37 2.92 1.66
N TYR A 173 -16.88 4.07 2.13
CA TYR A 173 -16.52 5.23 1.31
C TYR A 173 -15.00 5.39 1.15
N LEU A 174 -14.18 4.62 1.87
CA LEU A 174 -12.73 4.65 1.69
C LEU A 174 -12.31 3.98 0.36
N ASP A 175 -11.16 4.37 -0.15
CA ASP A 175 -10.59 3.78 -1.37
C ASP A 175 -10.28 2.29 -1.17
N THR A 176 -10.16 1.85 0.08
CA THR A 176 -9.79 0.50 0.51
C THR A 176 -11.00 -0.41 0.82
N LEU A 177 -12.22 -0.02 0.46
CA LEU A 177 -13.45 -0.79 0.76
C LEU A 177 -13.40 -2.29 0.37
N PHE A 178 -12.50 -2.66 -0.52
CA PHE A 178 -12.30 -4.01 -1.04
C PHE A 178 -11.16 -4.78 -0.34
N LEU A 179 -10.47 -4.17 0.62
CA LEU A 179 -9.34 -4.75 1.35
C LEU A 179 -9.73 -5.00 2.82
N PRO A 180 -9.21 -6.06 3.43
CA PRO A 180 -9.14 -6.13 4.89
C PRO A 180 -8.17 -5.07 5.42
N ASP A 181 -8.33 -4.67 6.67
CA ASP A 181 -7.34 -3.83 7.34
C ASP A 181 -5.97 -4.53 7.39
N PRO A 182 -4.84 -3.78 7.36
CA PRO A 182 -3.53 -4.37 7.46
C PRO A 182 -3.27 -4.97 8.84
N ASP A 183 -2.69 -6.17 8.85
CA ASP A 183 -2.19 -6.79 10.08
C ASP A 183 -0.85 -6.20 10.50
N LEU A 184 -0.01 -5.87 9.51
CA LEU A 184 1.35 -5.39 9.69
C LEU A 184 1.65 -4.23 8.74
N VAL A 185 2.16 -3.13 9.30
CA VAL A 185 2.70 -2.00 8.54
C VAL A 185 4.22 -1.97 8.72
N ILE A 186 4.96 -2.09 7.62
CA ILE A 186 6.42 -2.05 7.60
C ILE A 186 6.86 -0.69 7.05
N ARG A 187 7.84 -0.07 7.69
CA ARG A 187 8.56 1.06 7.10
C ARG A 187 10.05 0.84 7.13
N THR A 188 10.67 0.98 5.96
CA THR A 188 12.12 0.91 5.79
C THR A 188 12.79 2.23 6.13
N SER A 189 14.11 2.23 6.34
CA SER A 189 14.98 3.41 6.48
C SER A 189 15.10 4.04 7.86
N GLY A 190 14.70 3.35 8.95
CA GLY A 190 14.87 3.81 10.32
C GLY A 190 13.90 4.92 10.78
N GLU A 191 12.91 5.25 9.95
CA GLU A 191 11.96 6.33 10.25
C GLU A 191 10.71 5.79 10.94
N ALA A 192 10.48 6.16 12.20
CA ALA A 192 9.37 5.67 13.02
C ALA A 192 8.12 6.58 12.91
N ARG A 193 7.50 6.64 11.75
CA ARG A 193 6.25 7.36 11.47
C ARG A 193 5.53 6.77 10.27
N VAL A 194 4.20 6.92 10.17
CA VAL A 194 3.39 6.38 9.06
C VAL A 194 3.14 7.38 7.93
N SER A 195 3.45 8.66 8.12
CA SER A 195 3.34 9.73 7.11
C SER A 195 2.00 9.74 6.37
N GLY A 196 0.90 9.50 7.08
CA GLY A 196 -0.44 9.50 6.51
C GLY A 196 -0.81 8.24 5.72
N PHE A 197 0.00 7.19 5.74
CA PHE A 197 -0.32 5.94 5.06
C PHE A 197 -1.36 5.13 5.83
N LEU A 198 -2.46 4.76 5.17
CA LEU A 198 -3.55 3.93 5.69
C LEU A 198 -4.01 4.34 7.11
N LEU A 199 -4.24 5.65 7.37
CA LEU A 199 -4.51 6.18 8.71
C LEU A 199 -5.69 5.50 9.42
N TRP A 200 -6.78 5.29 8.70
CA TRP A 200 -7.97 4.64 9.26
C TRP A 200 -7.75 3.14 9.41
N GLN A 201 -7.24 2.52 8.36
CA GLN A 201 -7.13 1.09 8.24
C GLN A 201 -6.06 0.48 9.15
N SER A 202 -5.03 1.24 9.50
CA SER A 202 -3.92 0.75 10.33
C SER A 202 -4.12 0.95 11.84
N ALA A 203 -5.34 1.34 12.27
CA ALA A 203 -5.63 1.64 13.67
C ALA A 203 -5.31 0.47 14.64
N TYR A 204 -5.41 -0.77 14.17
CA TYR A 204 -5.10 -1.97 14.93
C TYR A 204 -3.96 -2.80 14.34
N ALA A 205 -3.22 -2.25 13.38
CA ALA A 205 -2.07 -2.92 12.79
C ALA A 205 -0.88 -2.96 13.75
N GLU A 206 -0.06 -4.01 13.66
CA GLU A 206 1.29 -3.99 14.22
C GLU A 206 2.21 -3.16 13.33
N TYR A 207 3.23 -2.53 13.92
CA TYR A 207 4.20 -1.72 13.18
C TYR A 207 5.59 -2.31 13.32
N GLU A 208 6.33 -2.33 12.20
CA GLU A 208 7.74 -2.70 12.16
C GLU A 208 8.54 -1.62 11.45
N PHE A 209 9.41 -0.93 12.19
CA PHE A 209 10.31 0.10 11.66
C PHE A 209 11.71 -0.48 11.58
N ILE A 210 12.28 -0.55 10.38
CA ILE A 210 13.58 -1.18 10.13
C ILE A 210 14.57 -0.20 9.53
N ASP A 211 15.85 -0.32 9.90
CA ASP A 211 16.92 0.58 9.46
C ASP A 211 17.30 0.37 8.00
N THR A 212 17.06 -0.84 7.46
CA THR A 212 17.37 -1.18 6.07
C THR A 212 16.70 -0.21 5.10
N LEU A 213 17.44 0.31 4.14
CA LEU A 213 16.92 1.15 3.06
C LEU A 213 16.14 0.29 2.06
N TRP A 214 15.07 0.83 1.44
CA TRP A 214 14.18 0.05 0.58
C TRP A 214 14.90 -0.78 -0.50
N PRO A 215 15.88 -0.27 -1.28
CA PRO A 215 16.56 -1.10 -2.29
C PRO A 215 17.29 -2.33 -1.72
N ASP A 216 17.67 -2.30 -0.44
CA ASP A 216 18.34 -3.41 0.25
C ASP A 216 17.38 -4.31 1.02
N PHE A 217 16.07 -4.02 1.03
CA PHE A 217 15.05 -4.80 1.72
C PHE A 217 14.72 -6.08 0.93
N THR A 218 15.56 -7.11 1.07
CA THR A 218 15.44 -8.38 0.36
C THR A 218 14.25 -9.22 0.82
N PRO A 219 13.81 -10.24 0.02
CA PRO A 219 12.84 -11.24 0.47
C PRO A 219 13.21 -11.94 1.78
N ASP A 220 14.51 -12.20 2.02
CA ASP A 220 14.98 -12.81 3.28
C ASP A 220 14.73 -11.89 4.49
N ILE A 221 14.98 -10.58 4.34
CA ILE A 221 14.68 -9.59 5.39
C ILE A 221 13.15 -9.52 5.59
N PHE A 222 12.38 -9.52 4.51
CA PHE A 222 10.93 -9.54 4.59
C PHE A 222 10.42 -10.78 5.33
N GLU A 223 10.92 -11.97 4.99
CA GLU A 223 10.58 -13.20 5.71
C GLU A 223 10.94 -13.11 7.20
N HIS A 224 12.11 -12.57 7.54
CA HIS A 224 12.51 -12.36 8.92
C HIS A 224 11.52 -11.46 9.69
N VAL A 225 11.08 -10.38 9.08
CA VAL A 225 10.06 -9.47 9.66
C VAL A 225 8.75 -10.22 9.89
N LEU A 226 8.28 -11.00 8.92
CA LEU A 226 7.06 -11.80 9.08
C LEU A 226 7.17 -12.85 10.20
N ARG A 227 8.31 -13.51 10.31
CA ARG A 227 8.59 -14.45 11.42
C ARG A 227 8.58 -13.76 12.79
N ASN A 228 9.07 -12.53 12.87
CA ASN A 228 9.02 -11.75 14.12
C ASN A 228 7.60 -11.34 14.47
N TYR A 229 6.79 -10.96 13.48
CA TYR A 229 5.36 -10.71 13.67
C TYR A 229 4.64 -11.94 14.27
N CYS A 230 4.91 -13.14 13.75
CA CYS A 230 4.28 -14.38 14.24
C CYS A 230 4.59 -14.71 15.72
N LYS A 231 5.65 -14.13 16.28
CA LYS A 231 6.03 -14.31 17.71
C LYS A 231 5.29 -13.34 18.64
N ARG A 232 4.57 -12.35 18.11
CA ARG A 232 3.85 -11.35 18.91
C ARG A 232 2.49 -11.87 19.34
N GLU A 233 2.11 -11.62 20.59
CA GLU A 233 0.77 -11.87 21.07
C GLU A 233 -0.12 -10.66 20.81
N ARG A 234 -1.12 -10.81 19.95
CA ARG A 234 -2.14 -9.78 19.70
C ARG A 234 -3.27 -9.91 20.73
N ARG A 235 -3.36 -8.97 21.66
CA ARG A 235 -4.33 -9.03 22.78
C ARG A 235 -5.66 -8.35 22.48
N PHE A 236 -5.79 -7.52 21.46
CA PHE A 236 -7.03 -6.79 21.10
C PHE A 236 -7.81 -6.22 22.30
N GLY A 237 -7.11 -5.74 23.33
CA GLY A 237 -7.72 -5.25 24.57
C GLY A 237 -8.19 -6.35 25.55
N ALA A 238 -8.01 -7.64 25.25
CA ALA A 238 -8.33 -8.71 26.19
C ALA A 238 -7.21 -8.87 27.24
N VAL A 239 -7.61 -8.98 28.51
CA VAL A 239 -6.70 -9.36 29.57
C VAL A 239 -6.62 -10.89 29.56
N THR A 240 -5.44 -11.44 29.32
CA THR A 240 -5.19 -12.87 29.51
C THR A 240 -5.10 -13.12 31.01
N PRO A 241 -5.83 -14.09 31.57
CA PRO A 241 -5.78 -14.40 32.99
C PRO A 241 -4.41 -14.90 33.45
#